data_489bebf48f92e4776d962d62f7fdc433
#
_entry.id   489bebf48f92e4776d962d62f7fdc433
#
_cell.length_a   1.000
_cell.length_b   1.000
_cell.length_c   1.000
_cell.angle_alpha   90.00
_cell.angle_beta   90.00
_cell.angle_gamma   90.00
#
_symmetry.space_group_name_H-M   'P 1'
#
loop_
_entity.id
_entity.type
_entity.pdbx_description
1 polymer ?
#
loop_
_entity_poly.entity_id
_entity_poly.type
_entity_poly.pdbx_seq_one_letter_code
_entity_poly.pdbx_strand_id
1 'polypeptide(L)'
;MSDEVEELEKAVSGKDENAFIDVTLKHSNEQRVKLREDYQSKYSKDLLKDIESNFKGDFKTVMTGLYQSPAEYDADLLYFAMKGIGCDKEVITEVLCFRTPERIQEIKTKFQEKYGKDLVAEIKDETSGDYKKIAIALLDGNRGENSSPDLENCTKIAKEIYEAGEGKIGTNEDVFIKYFTTLSPEELLLVCKEYHKNHKKNMLDTIDNEFNSHVRDLLKIILYSLYSPSEFYARQIYNSVAGLGTADNKLIRSIIARADIDMKKIIKY
;
A
#
# COMPACT_ATOMS: atom_id res chain seq x y z
N MET A 1 2.58 -25.76 18.51
CA MET A 1 1.72 -25.82 17.29
C MET A 1 0.42 -26.56 17.51
N SER A 2 0.36 -27.80 18.01
CA SER A 2 -0.95 -28.46 18.27
C SER A 2 -1.79 -27.70 19.31
N ASP A 3 -1.16 -27.26 20.39
CA ASP A 3 -1.82 -26.58 21.51
C ASP A 3 -2.31 -25.18 21.12
N GLU A 4 -1.53 -24.44 20.30
CA GLU A 4 -1.87 -23.09 19.83
C GLU A 4 -3.05 -23.08 18.86
N VAL A 5 -3.16 -24.10 17.99
CA VAL A 5 -4.32 -24.28 17.11
C VAL A 5 -5.58 -24.63 17.92
N GLU A 6 -5.42 -25.37 19.03
CA GLU A 6 -6.54 -25.65 19.94
C GLU A 6 -6.96 -24.41 20.74
N GLU A 7 -5.99 -23.60 21.20
CA GLU A 7 -6.30 -22.32 21.84
C GLU A 7 -7.05 -21.39 20.87
N LEU A 8 -6.59 -21.33 19.62
CA LEU A 8 -7.23 -20.54 18.56
C LEU A 8 -8.67 -21.02 18.30
N GLU A 9 -8.88 -22.33 18.15
CA GLU A 9 -10.22 -22.90 17.93
C GLU A 9 -11.15 -22.60 19.09
N LYS A 10 -10.70 -22.77 20.33
CA LYS A 10 -11.50 -22.45 21.52
C LYS A 10 -11.88 -20.98 21.59
N ALA A 11 -10.93 -20.08 21.27
CA ALA A 11 -11.19 -18.65 21.26
C ALA A 11 -12.23 -18.27 20.20
N VAL A 12 -12.10 -18.81 18.99
CA VAL A 12 -13.01 -18.51 17.86
C VAL A 12 -14.39 -19.12 18.09
N SER A 13 -14.48 -20.40 18.45
CA SER A 13 -15.76 -21.08 18.70
C SER A 13 -16.48 -20.55 19.94
N GLY A 14 -15.73 -20.18 20.98
CA GLY A 14 -16.22 -19.55 22.20
C GLY A 14 -16.58 -18.08 22.06
N LYS A 15 -16.24 -17.43 20.93
CA LYS A 15 -16.39 -15.99 20.68
C LYS A 15 -15.68 -15.13 21.72
N ASP A 16 -14.55 -15.63 22.23
CA ASP A 16 -13.74 -14.95 23.23
C ASP A 16 -12.71 -14.03 22.54
N GLU A 17 -13.06 -12.75 22.42
CA GLU A 17 -12.21 -11.74 21.78
C GLU A 17 -10.86 -11.59 22.48
N ASN A 18 -10.83 -11.65 23.83
CA ASN A 18 -9.58 -11.49 24.60
C ASN A 18 -8.65 -12.69 24.38
N ALA A 19 -9.15 -13.90 24.48
CA ALA A 19 -8.35 -15.09 24.20
C ALA A 19 -7.84 -15.09 22.75
N PHE A 20 -8.66 -14.63 21.80
CA PHE A 20 -8.24 -14.53 20.40
C PHE A 20 -7.15 -13.47 20.20
N ILE A 21 -7.25 -12.30 20.85
CA ILE A 21 -6.19 -11.28 20.87
C ILE A 21 -4.89 -11.87 21.41
N ASP A 22 -4.94 -12.57 22.54
CA ASP A 22 -3.77 -13.14 23.20
C ASP A 22 -3.03 -14.14 22.30
N VAL A 23 -3.77 -15.00 21.59
CA VAL A 23 -3.17 -15.91 20.60
C VAL A 23 -2.57 -15.12 19.45
N THR A 24 -3.29 -14.13 18.92
CA THR A 24 -2.87 -13.34 17.75
C THR A 24 -1.58 -12.56 18.01
N LEU A 25 -1.44 -11.96 19.19
CA LEU A 25 -0.29 -11.10 19.54
C LEU A 25 1.01 -11.89 19.80
N LYS A 26 0.92 -13.20 20.05
CA LYS A 26 2.10 -14.07 20.21
C LYS A 26 2.80 -14.39 18.90
N HIS A 27 2.18 -14.12 17.75
CA HIS A 27 2.58 -14.61 16.44
C HIS A 27 2.81 -13.49 15.43
N SER A 28 3.85 -13.64 14.59
CA SER A 28 4.03 -12.82 13.38
C SER A 28 2.99 -13.15 12.33
N ASN A 29 2.88 -12.33 11.28
CA ASN A 29 1.93 -12.61 10.19
C ASN A 29 2.19 -13.98 9.55
N GLU A 30 3.44 -14.33 9.27
CA GLU A 30 3.81 -15.64 8.72
C GLU A 30 3.34 -16.79 9.61
N GLN A 31 3.52 -16.65 10.94
CA GLN A 31 3.06 -17.64 11.91
C GLN A 31 1.54 -17.71 11.98
N ARG A 32 0.84 -16.57 11.89
CA ARG A 32 -0.64 -16.54 11.86
C ARG A 32 -1.20 -17.20 10.60
N VAL A 33 -0.58 -16.97 9.44
CA VAL A 33 -0.94 -17.67 8.19
C VAL A 33 -0.73 -19.18 8.35
N LYS A 34 0.38 -19.60 8.97
CA LYS A 34 0.63 -21.01 9.25
C LYS A 34 -0.40 -21.61 10.23
N LEU A 35 -0.76 -20.89 11.30
CA LEU A 35 -1.82 -21.32 12.21
C LEU A 35 -3.17 -21.49 11.49
N ARG A 36 -3.50 -20.63 10.53
CA ARG A 36 -4.69 -20.77 9.68
C ARG A 36 -4.66 -22.04 8.83
N GLU A 37 -3.50 -22.39 8.25
CA GLU A 37 -3.33 -23.65 7.50
C GLU A 37 -3.47 -24.88 8.40
N ASP A 38 -2.85 -24.83 9.58
CA ASP A 38 -2.91 -25.90 10.56
C ASP A 38 -4.35 -26.07 11.11
N TYR A 39 -5.08 -24.95 11.29
CA TYR A 39 -6.49 -24.95 11.65
C TYR A 39 -7.34 -25.68 10.59
N GLN A 40 -7.15 -25.31 9.32
CA GLN A 40 -7.83 -25.98 8.20
C GLN A 40 -7.50 -27.48 8.16
N SER A 41 -6.25 -27.84 8.36
CA SER A 41 -5.79 -29.23 8.32
C SER A 41 -6.37 -30.05 9.48
N LYS A 42 -6.44 -29.47 10.68
CA LYS A 42 -6.89 -30.16 11.89
C LYS A 42 -8.42 -30.28 11.99
N TYR A 43 -9.14 -29.21 11.65
CA TYR A 43 -10.58 -29.13 11.86
C TYR A 43 -11.39 -29.20 10.56
N SER A 44 -10.75 -29.22 9.39
CA SER A 44 -11.41 -29.16 8.07
C SER A 44 -12.33 -27.93 7.94
N LYS A 45 -11.99 -26.84 8.62
CA LYS A 45 -12.71 -25.56 8.64
C LYS A 45 -11.86 -24.44 8.07
N ASP A 46 -12.48 -23.44 7.49
CA ASP A 46 -11.81 -22.20 7.06
C ASP A 46 -11.86 -21.18 8.20
N LEU A 47 -10.69 -20.87 8.78
CA LEU A 47 -10.58 -19.93 9.90
C LEU A 47 -11.17 -18.55 9.57
N LEU A 48 -10.96 -18.03 8.35
CA LEU A 48 -11.49 -16.70 7.99
C LEU A 48 -13.02 -16.70 7.98
N LYS A 49 -13.65 -17.78 7.48
CA LYS A 49 -15.11 -17.93 7.53
C LYS A 49 -15.64 -18.08 8.95
N ASP A 50 -14.91 -18.77 9.81
CA ASP A 50 -15.28 -18.90 11.21
C ASP A 50 -15.17 -17.56 11.94
N ILE A 51 -14.12 -16.74 11.63
CA ILE A 51 -14.01 -15.36 12.13
C ILE A 51 -15.19 -14.51 11.65
N GLU A 52 -15.51 -14.55 10.37
CA GLU A 52 -16.63 -13.79 9.79
C GLU A 52 -17.98 -14.17 10.41
N SER A 53 -18.16 -15.43 10.76
CA SER A 53 -19.41 -15.97 11.34
C SER A 53 -19.56 -15.68 12.82
N ASN A 54 -18.47 -15.66 13.58
CA ASN A 54 -18.49 -15.57 15.04
C ASN A 54 -18.28 -14.14 15.55
N PHE A 55 -17.61 -13.26 14.80
CA PHE A 55 -17.30 -11.89 15.23
C PHE A 55 -17.94 -10.84 14.32
N LYS A 56 -17.97 -9.58 14.78
CA LYS A 56 -18.60 -8.45 14.06
C LYS A 56 -17.74 -7.20 14.14
N GLY A 57 -18.10 -6.19 13.33
CA GLY A 57 -17.49 -4.86 13.37
C GLY A 57 -15.99 -4.87 13.09
N ASP A 58 -15.29 -3.93 13.70
CA ASP A 58 -13.86 -3.72 13.46
C ASP A 58 -13.00 -4.87 13.98
N PHE A 59 -13.40 -5.51 15.08
CA PHE A 59 -12.71 -6.68 15.58
C PHE A 59 -12.62 -7.78 14.51
N LYS A 60 -13.75 -8.12 13.87
CA LYS A 60 -13.76 -9.06 12.75
C LYS A 60 -12.83 -8.61 11.62
N THR A 61 -12.91 -7.35 11.22
CA THR A 61 -12.11 -6.80 10.12
C THR A 61 -10.61 -6.90 10.41
N VAL A 62 -10.20 -6.55 11.64
CA VAL A 62 -8.80 -6.64 12.07
C VAL A 62 -8.31 -8.09 12.08
N MET A 63 -9.06 -8.99 12.71
CA MET A 63 -8.65 -10.39 12.82
C MET A 63 -8.61 -11.08 11.46
N THR A 64 -9.59 -10.85 10.59
CA THR A 64 -9.56 -11.38 9.23
C THR A 64 -8.31 -10.90 8.49
N GLY A 65 -7.97 -9.61 8.56
CA GLY A 65 -6.79 -9.07 7.90
C GLY A 65 -5.46 -9.59 8.46
N LEU A 66 -5.36 -9.78 9.78
CA LEU A 66 -4.14 -10.28 10.43
C LEU A 66 -3.83 -11.75 10.13
N TYR A 67 -4.84 -12.55 9.80
CA TYR A 67 -4.68 -13.97 9.45
C TYR A 67 -4.62 -14.23 7.94
N GLN A 68 -4.63 -13.18 7.11
CA GLN A 68 -4.34 -13.25 5.68
C GLN A 68 -2.85 -13.05 5.42
N SER A 69 -2.34 -13.65 4.32
CA SER A 69 -1.04 -13.22 3.81
C SER A 69 -1.11 -11.75 3.35
N PRO A 70 -0.01 -11.01 3.36
CA PRO A 70 -0.04 -9.61 2.92
C PRO A 70 -0.56 -9.44 1.49
N ALA A 71 -0.28 -10.40 0.58
CA ALA A 71 -0.79 -10.34 -0.79
C ALA A 71 -2.30 -10.62 -0.88
N GLU A 72 -2.84 -11.54 -0.05
CA GLU A 72 -4.28 -11.77 0.04
C GLU A 72 -5.01 -10.53 0.58
N TYR A 73 -4.46 -9.92 1.63
CA TYR A 73 -5.02 -8.70 2.23
C TYR A 73 -5.02 -7.52 1.24
N ASP A 74 -3.90 -7.29 0.56
CA ASP A 74 -3.79 -6.23 -0.45
C ASP A 74 -4.72 -6.48 -1.65
N ALA A 75 -4.93 -7.73 -2.06
CA ALA A 75 -5.88 -8.09 -3.12
C ALA A 75 -7.33 -7.76 -2.69
N ASP A 76 -7.69 -8.04 -1.43
CA ASP A 76 -8.99 -7.67 -0.88
C ASP A 76 -9.17 -6.15 -0.83
N LEU A 77 -8.17 -5.41 -0.36
CA LEU A 77 -8.20 -3.95 -0.34
C LEU A 77 -8.47 -3.38 -1.74
N LEU A 78 -7.76 -3.86 -2.76
CA LEU A 78 -7.94 -3.40 -4.14
C LEU A 78 -9.31 -3.77 -4.69
N TYR A 79 -9.78 -4.99 -4.42
CA TYR A 79 -11.12 -5.42 -4.87
C TYR A 79 -12.21 -4.53 -4.26
N PHE A 80 -12.18 -4.30 -2.96
CA PHE A 80 -13.19 -3.46 -2.30
C PHE A 80 -13.06 -1.98 -2.65
N ALA A 81 -11.85 -1.49 -2.95
CA ALA A 81 -11.62 -0.13 -3.43
C ALA A 81 -12.25 0.14 -4.80
N MET A 82 -12.43 -0.90 -5.62
CA MET A 82 -13.03 -0.82 -6.96
C MET A 82 -14.48 -1.32 -7.01
N LYS A 83 -14.99 -1.88 -5.92
CA LYS A 83 -16.33 -2.46 -5.89
C LYS A 83 -17.40 -1.41 -5.62
N GLY A 84 -18.36 -1.26 -6.53
CA GLY A 84 -19.53 -0.40 -6.34
C GLY A 84 -19.52 0.84 -7.21
N ILE A 85 -20.11 1.92 -6.71
CA ILE A 85 -20.13 3.21 -7.42
C ILE A 85 -18.96 4.06 -6.96
N GLY A 86 -18.05 4.35 -7.87
CA GLY A 86 -16.82 5.09 -7.57
C GLY A 86 -15.66 4.18 -7.21
N CYS A 87 -14.47 4.77 -7.20
CA CYS A 87 -13.22 4.07 -6.97
C CYS A 87 -12.44 4.76 -5.84
N ASP A 88 -12.05 4.02 -4.80
CA ASP A 88 -11.20 4.54 -3.72
C ASP A 88 -9.73 4.59 -4.18
N LYS A 89 -9.40 5.71 -4.83
CA LYS A 89 -8.03 5.94 -5.34
C LYS A 89 -7.00 6.08 -4.23
N GLU A 90 -7.39 6.42 -3.01
CA GLU A 90 -6.44 6.49 -1.89
C GLU A 90 -5.90 5.10 -1.55
N VAL A 91 -6.78 4.11 -1.45
CA VAL A 91 -6.40 2.71 -1.21
C VAL A 91 -5.53 2.16 -2.33
N ILE A 92 -5.94 2.37 -3.60
CA ILE A 92 -5.17 1.92 -4.76
C ILE A 92 -3.78 2.54 -4.75
N THR A 93 -3.68 3.86 -4.56
CA THR A 93 -2.40 4.58 -4.51
C THR A 93 -1.49 4.04 -3.40
N GLU A 94 -2.03 3.83 -2.20
CA GLU A 94 -1.26 3.30 -1.08
C GLU A 94 -0.68 1.92 -1.40
N VAL A 95 -1.51 1.00 -1.89
CA VAL A 95 -1.04 -0.35 -2.23
C VAL A 95 0.03 -0.28 -3.34
N LEU A 96 -0.21 0.43 -4.43
CA LEU A 96 0.72 0.46 -5.56
C LEU A 96 2.06 1.14 -5.23
N CYS A 97 2.08 2.15 -4.36
CA CYS A 97 3.30 2.90 -4.04
C CYS A 97 4.18 2.23 -2.97
N PHE A 98 3.59 1.47 -2.04
CA PHE A 98 4.33 0.90 -0.90
C PHE A 98 4.64 -0.59 -1.04
N ARG A 99 4.30 -1.22 -2.17
CA ARG A 99 4.62 -2.64 -2.41
C ARG A 99 5.75 -2.79 -3.41
N THR A 100 6.61 -3.79 -3.18
CA THR A 100 7.68 -4.12 -4.11
C THR A 100 7.11 -4.74 -5.39
N PRO A 101 7.86 -4.73 -6.52
CA PRO A 101 7.42 -5.37 -7.75
C PRO A 101 7.01 -6.84 -7.57
N GLU A 102 7.77 -7.60 -6.76
CA GLU A 102 7.48 -9.01 -6.45
C GLU A 102 6.13 -9.14 -5.73
N ARG A 103 5.89 -8.25 -4.73
CA ARG A 103 4.61 -8.23 -4.01
C ARG A 103 3.45 -7.87 -4.94
N ILE A 104 3.64 -6.95 -5.89
CA ILE A 104 2.62 -6.62 -6.89
C ILE A 104 2.27 -7.86 -7.74
N GLN A 105 3.23 -8.70 -8.12
CA GLN A 105 2.94 -9.94 -8.85
C GLN A 105 2.17 -10.95 -7.98
N GLU A 106 2.54 -11.09 -6.69
CA GLU A 106 1.78 -11.93 -5.75
C GLU A 106 0.32 -11.44 -5.59
N ILE A 107 0.12 -10.12 -5.49
CA ILE A 107 -1.22 -9.51 -5.41
C ILE A 107 -2.03 -9.82 -6.66
N LYS A 108 -1.48 -9.68 -7.86
CA LYS A 108 -2.16 -10.02 -9.12
C LYS A 108 -2.61 -11.49 -9.12
N THR A 109 -1.73 -12.39 -8.69
CA THR A 109 -2.03 -13.81 -8.58
C THR A 109 -3.18 -14.06 -7.60
N LYS A 110 -3.10 -13.49 -6.39
CA LYS A 110 -4.14 -13.64 -5.36
C LYS A 110 -5.48 -13.02 -5.78
N PHE A 111 -5.44 -11.89 -6.48
CA PHE A 111 -6.63 -11.24 -7.02
C PHE A 111 -7.33 -12.13 -8.05
N GLN A 112 -6.57 -12.71 -8.99
CA GLN A 112 -7.09 -13.64 -9.98
C GLN A 112 -7.63 -14.92 -9.33
N GLU A 113 -6.90 -15.52 -8.39
CA GLU A 113 -7.32 -16.73 -7.68
C GLU A 113 -8.64 -16.51 -6.93
N LYS A 114 -8.79 -15.38 -6.24
CA LYS A 114 -9.92 -15.14 -5.35
C LYS A 114 -11.16 -14.60 -6.07
N TYR A 115 -10.96 -13.72 -7.06
CA TYR A 115 -12.06 -12.99 -7.70
C TYR A 115 -12.29 -13.39 -9.16
N GLY A 116 -11.43 -14.21 -9.75
CA GLY A 116 -11.55 -14.65 -11.15
C GLY A 116 -11.35 -13.52 -12.15
N LYS A 117 -10.69 -12.41 -11.76
CA LYS A 117 -10.55 -11.19 -12.54
C LYS A 117 -9.09 -10.78 -12.69
N ASP A 118 -8.74 -10.14 -13.80
CA ASP A 118 -7.42 -9.54 -14.00
C ASP A 118 -7.35 -8.17 -13.35
N LEU A 119 -6.40 -8.01 -12.40
CA LEU A 119 -6.25 -6.75 -11.63
C LEU A 119 -5.92 -5.55 -12.53
N VAL A 120 -5.10 -5.76 -13.58
CA VAL A 120 -4.72 -4.67 -14.49
C VAL A 120 -5.93 -4.21 -15.30
N ALA A 121 -6.77 -5.14 -15.75
CA ALA A 121 -8.02 -4.82 -16.45
C ALA A 121 -8.97 -4.04 -15.53
N GLU A 122 -9.19 -4.50 -14.29
CA GLU A 122 -10.08 -3.81 -13.35
C GLU A 122 -9.60 -2.37 -13.07
N ILE A 123 -8.29 -2.15 -12.83
CA ILE A 123 -7.77 -0.78 -12.63
C ILE A 123 -7.89 0.07 -13.89
N LYS A 124 -7.73 -0.51 -15.09
CA LYS A 124 -7.94 0.20 -16.34
C LYS A 124 -9.38 0.67 -16.53
N ASP A 125 -10.33 -0.14 -16.12
CA ASP A 125 -11.75 0.17 -16.25
C ASP A 125 -12.23 1.20 -15.22
N GLU A 126 -11.70 1.12 -13.98
CA GLU A 126 -12.11 1.97 -12.85
C GLU A 126 -11.37 3.32 -12.78
N THR A 127 -10.33 3.52 -13.58
CA THR A 127 -9.52 4.74 -13.53
C THR A 127 -9.42 5.40 -14.92
N SER A 128 -8.99 6.67 -14.95
CA SER A 128 -8.89 7.45 -16.20
C SER A 128 -7.73 8.45 -16.15
N GLY A 129 -7.39 9.03 -17.31
CA GLY A 129 -6.40 10.11 -17.44
C GLY A 129 -5.00 9.70 -16.97
N ASP A 130 -4.26 10.67 -16.45
CA ASP A 130 -2.88 10.48 -16.02
C ASP A 130 -2.77 9.59 -14.78
N TYR A 131 -3.77 9.61 -13.89
CA TYR A 131 -3.84 8.64 -12.79
C TYR A 131 -3.78 7.20 -13.29
N LYS A 132 -4.57 6.86 -14.31
CA LYS A 132 -4.55 5.52 -14.96
C LYS A 132 -3.17 5.19 -15.50
N LYS A 133 -2.53 6.12 -16.23
CA LYS A 133 -1.19 5.90 -16.80
C LYS A 133 -0.18 5.52 -15.70
N ILE A 134 -0.15 6.28 -14.61
CA ILE A 134 0.76 6.05 -13.48
C ILE A 134 0.43 4.72 -12.79
N ALA A 135 -0.84 4.47 -12.46
CA ALA A 135 -1.26 3.25 -11.77
C ALA A 135 -0.90 1.98 -12.56
N ILE A 136 -1.12 1.98 -13.89
CA ILE A 136 -0.75 0.85 -14.73
C ILE A 136 0.77 0.68 -14.79
N ALA A 137 1.54 1.75 -14.94
CA ALA A 137 3.00 1.68 -14.96
C ALA A 137 3.57 1.11 -13.64
N LEU A 138 2.98 1.47 -12.49
CA LEU A 138 3.34 0.89 -11.18
C LEU A 138 2.98 -0.59 -11.08
N LEU A 139 1.84 -1.01 -11.63
CA LEU A 139 1.45 -2.41 -11.71
C LEU A 139 2.36 -3.25 -12.61
N ASP A 140 2.87 -2.68 -13.69
CA ASP A 140 3.78 -3.38 -14.60
C ASP A 140 5.15 -3.66 -13.95
N GLY A 141 5.51 -2.90 -12.90
CA GLY A 141 6.72 -3.13 -12.11
C GLY A 141 8.02 -2.82 -12.88
N ASN A 142 7.94 -2.04 -13.95
CA ASN A 142 9.08 -1.73 -14.82
C ASN A 142 9.98 -0.60 -14.27
N ARG A 143 10.01 -0.40 -12.96
CA ARG A 143 11.01 0.48 -12.36
C ARG A 143 12.39 -0.10 -12.56
N GLY A 144 13.35 0.75 -12.92
CA GLY A 144 14.73 0.35 -13.13
C GLY A 144 15.26 -0.48 -11.94
N GLU A 145 16.06 -1.49 -12.25
CA GLU A 145 16.75 -2.24 -11.20
C GLU A 145 17.71 -1.32 -10.44
N ASN A 146 17.97 -1.65 -9.17
CA ASN A 146 18.90 -0.93 -8.29
C ASN A 146 20.32 -0.95 -8.87
N SER A 147 20.60 -0.06 -9.81
CA SER A 147 21.93 0.25 -10.33
C SER A 147 22.46 1.49 -9.63
N SER A 148 23.77 1.63 -9.50
CA SER A 148 24.34 2.87 -8.99
C SER A 148 23.89 4.04 -9.85
N PRO A 149 23.17 5.04 -9.29
CA PRO A 149 22.63 6.14 -10.08
C PRO A 149 23.75 6.93 -10.77
N ASP A 150 23.57 7.20 -12.06
CA ASP A 150 24.45 8.10 -12.80
C ASP A 150 24.10 9.56 -12.48
N LEU A 151 25.03 10.25 -11.82
CA LEU A 151 24.83 11.64 -11.41
C LEU A 151 24.61 12.59 -12.59
N GLU A 152 25.31 12.41 -13.70
CA GLU A 152 25.17 13.26 -14.88
C GLU A 152 23.79 13.09 -15.51
N ASN A 153 23.35 11.84 -15.68
CA ASN A 153 22.01 11.53 -16.17
C ASN A 153 20.92 12.05 -15.22
N CYS A 154 21.06 11.84 -13.91
CA CYS A 154 20.09 12.34 -12.93
C CYS A 154 20.01 13.88 -12.90
N THR A 155 21.15 14.57 -13.10
CA THR A 155 21.18 16.04 -13.21
C THR A 155 20.44 16.50 -14.47
N LYS A 156 20.62 15.81 -15.60
CA LYS A 156 19.90 16.09 -16.84
C LYS A 156 18.39 15.86 -16.67
N ILE A 157 17.99 14.76 -16.07
CA ILE A 157 16.58 14.46 -15.79
C ILE A 157 15.96 15.52 -14.88
N ALA A 158 16.67 15.96 -13.84
CA ALA A 158 16.20 17.04 -12.95
C ALA A 158 15.92 18.33 -13.72
N LYS A 159 16.77 18.67 -14.70
CA LYS A 159 16.55 19.80 -15.60
C LYS A 159 15.34 19.60 -16.50
N GLU A 160 15.18 18.42 -17.11
CA GLU A 160 14.02 18.11 -17.95
C GLU A 160 12.71 18.23 -17.17
N ILE A 161 12.66 17.76 -15.92
CA ILE A 161 11.49 17.90 -15.03
C ILE A 161 11.21 19.39 -14.74
N TYR A 162 12.26 20.20 -14.47
CA TYR A 162 12.10 21.64 -14.26
C TYR A 162 11.51 22.33 -15.50
N GLU A 163 12.05 22.04 -16.68
CA GLU A 163 11.60 22.59 -17.96
C GLU A 163 10.18 22.10 -18.35
N ALA A 164 9.75 20.97 -17.80
CA ALA A 164 8.40 20.42 -18.01
C ALA A 164 7.33 21.06 -17.12
N GLY A 165 7.70 21.67 -16.01
CA GLY A 165 6.80 22.31 -15.05
C GLY A 165 7.21 23.76 -14.75
N GLU A 166 7.80 23.99 -13.59
CA GLU A 166 8.17 25.31 -13.05
C GLU A 166 8.96 26.23 -14.01
N GLY A 167 9.63 25.67 -15.01
CA GLY A 167 10.41 26.41 -16.01
C GLY A 167 9.61 27.01 -17.17
N LYS A 168 8.29 26.77 -17.23
CA LYS A 168 7.41 27.26 -18.30
C LYS A 168 6.00 27.54 -17.80
N ILE A 169 5.16 28.12 -18.65
CA ILE A 169 3.71 28.23 -18.41
C ILE A 169 3.03 26.92 -18.81
N GLY A 170 2.32 26.30 -17.89
CA GLY A 170 1.68 24.99 -18.06
C GLY A 170 2.65 23.84 -17.85
N THR A 171 2.11 22.65 -17.65
CA THR A 171 2.85 21.45 -17.29
C THR A 171 2.89 20.47 -18.46
N ASN A 172 3.99 19.75 -18.61
CA ASN A 172 4.07 18.54 -19.43
C ASN A 172 4.06 17.34 -18.53
N GLU A 173 2.86 16.85 -18.23
CA GLU A 173 2.59 15.76 -17.30
C GLU A 173 3.32 14.47 -17.69
N ASP A 174 3.45 14.18 -18.97
CA ASP A 174 4.08 12.95 -19.49
C ASP A 174 5.55 12.82 -19.08
N VAL A 175 6.28 13.94 -18.90
CA VAL A 175 7.67 13.94 -18.41
C VAL A 175 7.73 13.47 -16.95
N PHE A 176 6.86 14.00 -16.10
CA PHE A 176 6.75 13.57 -14.70
C PHE A 176 6.33 12.10 -14.63
N ILE A 177 5.29 11.72 -15.34
CA ILE A 177 4.79 10.33 -15.37
C ILE A 177 5.92 9.38 -15.75
N LYS A 178 6.64 9.67 -16.85
CA LYS A 178 7.76 8.87 -17.30
C LYS A 178 8.78 8.66 -16.19
N TYR A 179 9.32 9.71 -15.61
CA TYR A 179 10.42 9.58 -14.65
C TYR A 179 9.99 9.03 -13.30
N PHE A 180 8.79 9.35 -12.83
CA PHE A 180 8.25 8.81 -11.58
C PHE A 180 7.89 7.33 -11.64
N THR A 181 7.71 6.78 -12.83
CA THR A 181 7.32 5.37 -13.02
C THR A 181 8.44 4.48 -13.55
N THR A 182 9.51 5.05 -14.14
CA THR A 182 10.59 4.26 -14.76
C THR A 182 11.92 4.31 -14.01
N LEU A 183 12.18 5.37 -13.25
CA LEU A 183 13.42 5.47 -12.47
C LEU A 183 13.42 4.50 -11.29
N SER A 184 14.60 3.94 -10.97
CA SER A 184 14.79 3.24 -9.71
C SER A 184 14.55 4.17 -8.51
N PRO A 185 14.25 3.63 -7.31
CA PRO A 185 14.14 4.41 -6.09
C PRO A 185 15.34 5.36 -5.88
N GLU A 186 16.55 4.84 -6.04
CA GLU A 186 17.81 5.56 -5.84
C GLU A 186 18.00 6.67 -6.87
N GLU A 187 17.67 6.40 -8.14
CA GLU A 187 17.73 7.41 -9.20
C GLU A 187 16.72 8.52 -8.95
N LEU A 188 15.48 8.21 -8.62
CA LEU A 188 14.45 9.21 -8.36
C LEU A 188 14.81 10.09 -7.15
N LEU A 189 15.36 9.50 -6.08
CA LEU A 189 15.85 10.26 -4.92
C LEU A 189 17.03 11.19 -5.32
N LEU A 190 17.96 10.73 -6.15
CA LEU A 190 19.06 11.54 -6.64
C LEU A 190 18.56 12.67 -7.56
N VAL A 191 17.60 12.39 -8.44
CA VAL A 191 16.95 13.40 -9.29
C VAL A 191 16.31 14.49 -8.44
N CYS A 192 15.57 14.12 -7.38
CA CYS A 192 14.98 15.11 -6.47
C CYS A 192 16.03 15.97 -5.75
N LYS A 193 17.16 15.37 -5.36
CA LYS A 193 18.30 16.09 -4.75
C LYS A 193 18.94 17.08 -5.72
N GLU A 194 19.24 16.64 -6.95
CA GLU A 194 19.82 17.51 -7.98
C GLU A 194 18.82 18.59 -8.43
N TYR A 195 17.52 18.29 -8.47
CA TYR A 195 16.46 19.26 -8.72
C TYR A 195 16.49 20.40 -7.68
N HIS A 196 16.52 20.06 -6.40
CA HIS A 196 16.64 21.06 -5.33
C HIS A 196 17.94 21.85 -5.39
N LYS A 197 19.06 21.18 -5.61
CA LYS A 197 20.39 21.81 -5.69
C LYS A 197 20.47 22.85 -6.82
N ASN A 198 19.97 22.52 -8.01
CA ASN A 198 20.13 23.33 -9.21
C ASN A 198 19.04 24.39 -9.39
N HIS A 199 17.81 24.11 -8.97
CA HIS A 199 16.65 24.98 -9.17
C HIS A 199 16.13 25.65 -7.90
N LYS A 200 16.67 25.27 -6.70
CA LYS A 200 16.23 25.78 -5.38
C LYS A 200 14.73 25.54 -5.11
N LYS A 201 14.15 24.54 -5.76
CA LYS A 201 12.76 24.10 -5.61
C LYS A 201 12.69 22.74 -4.95
N ASN A 202 11.67 22.51 -4.17
CA ASN A 202 11.39 21.18 -3.60
C ASN A 202 10.46 20.41 -4.54
N MET A 203 10.75 19.14 -4.80
CA MET A 203 9.93 18.33 -5.72
C MET A 203 8.49 18.15 -5.22
N LEU A 204 8.26 18.06 -3.91
CA LEU A 204 6.90 17.97 -3.36
C LEU A 204 6.11 19.28 -3.60
N ASP A 205 6.77 20.43 -3.43
CA ASP A 205 6.15 21.74 -3.69
C ASP A 205 5.87 21.92 -5.20
N THR A 206 6.78 21.46 -6.04
CA THR A 206 6.59 21.46 -7.51
C THR A 206 5.36 20.61 -7.88
N ILE A 207 5.22 19.40 -7.32
CA ILE A 207 4.06 18.55 -7.56
C ILE A 207 2.76 19.23 -7.08
N ASP A 208 2.79 19.93 -5.93
CA ASP A 208 1.63 20.66 -5.43
C ASP A 208 1.22 21.82 -6.36
N ASN A 209 2.19 22.47 -7.01
CA ASN A 209 1.94 23.58 -7.92
C ASN A 209 1.47 23.13 -9.31
N GLU A 210 2.04 22.02 -9.81
CA GLU A 210 1.86 21.58 -11.20
C GLU A 210 0.69 20.61 -11.39
N PHE A 211 0.28 19.89 -10.32
CA PHE A 211 -0.75 18.85 -10.41
C PHE A 211 -1.92 19.09 -9.47
N ASN A 212 -3.06 18.53 -9.84
CA ASN A 212 -4.28 18.61 -9.05
C ASN A 212 -4.79 17.22 -8.65
N SER A 213 -5.62 17.16 -7.59
CA SER A 213 -6.41 16.00 -7.21
C SER A 213 -5.56 14.72 -7.03
N HIS A 214 -6.06 13.59 -7.49
CA HIS A 214 -5.47 12.27 -7.27
C HIS A 214 -4.12 12.05 -7.96
N VAL A 215 -3.82 12.77 -9.06
CA VAL A 215 -2.51 12.67 -9.73
C VAL A 215 -1.44 13.29 -8.83
N ARG A 216 -1.70 14.48 -8.28
CA ARG A 216 -0.84 15.13 -7.29
C ARG A 216 -0.57 14.22 -6.11
N ASP A 217 -1.64 13.65 -5.53
CA ASP A 217 -1.52 12.80 -4.35
C ASP A 217 -0.72 11.52 -4.67
N LEU A 218 -0.95 10.89 -5.82
CA LEU A 218 -0.22 9.71 -6.26
C LEU A 218 1.29 9.99 -6.43
N LEU A 219 1.67 11.08 -7.12
CA LEU A 219 3.07 11.46 -7.30
C LEU A 219 3.76 11.76 -5.95
N LYS A 220 3.06 12.46 -5.03
CA LYS A 220 3.59 12.71 -3.68
C LYS A 220 3.77 11.43 -2.89
N ILE A 221 2.82 10.50 -2.96
CA ILE A 221 2.89 9.22 -2.24
C ILE A 221 4.02 8.35 -2.79
N ILE A 222 4.30 8.38 -4.09
CA ILE A 222 5.51 7.76 -4.64
C ILE A 222 6.76 8.28 -3.92
N LEU A 223 6.90 9.59 -3.74
CA LEU A 223 8.05 10.15 -3.03
C LEU A 223 8.05 9.78 -1.54
N TYR A 224 6.93 9.85 -0.85
CA TYR A 224 6.83 9.45 0.56
C TYR A 224 7.19 7.98 0.77
N SER A 225 6.84 7.10 -0.17
CA SER A 225 7.21 5.69 -0.09
C SER A 225 8.73 5.47 -0.15
N LEU A 226 9.47 6.40 -0.76
CA LEU A 226 10.93 6.36 -0.87
C LEU A 226 11.62 7.08 0.29
N TYR A 227 11.14 8.26 0.69
CA TYR A 227 11.78 9.08 1.72
C TYR A 227 11.57 8.56 3.13
N SER A 228 10.34 8.29 3.52
CA SER A 228 9.99 7.92 4.89
C SER A 228 8.65 7.17 4.97
N PRO A 229 8.62 5.87 4.63
CA PRO A 229 7.40 5.08 4.76
C PRO A 229 6.81 5.14 6.18
N SER A 230 7.66 5.06 7.21
CA SER A 230 7.20 5.08 8.61
C SER A 230 6.53 6.39 8.99
N GLU A 231 7.05 7.53 8.52
CA GLU A 231 6.44 8.85 8.77
C GLU A 231 5.10 8.98 8.03
N PHE A 232 5.02 8.51 6.79
CA PHE A 232 3.76 8.50 6.04
C PHE A 232 2.68 7.75 6.83
N TYR A 233 2.96 6.52 7.27
CA TYR A 233 1.99 5.73 8.03
C TYR A 233 1.68 6.29 9.42
N ALA A 234 2.65 6.92 10.09
CA ALA A 234 2.39 7.64 11.33
C ALA A 234 1.37 8.77 11.13
N ARG A 235 1.53 9.56 10.04
CA ARG A 235 0.58 10.60 9.66
C ARG A 235 -0.80 10.03 9.28
N GLN A 236 -0.85 8.89 8.57
CA GLN A 236 -2.11 8.23 8.24
C GLN A 236 -2.85 7.77 9.49
N ILE A 237 -2.16 7.15 10.45
CA ILE A 237 -2.72 6.71 11.73
C ILE A 237 -3.22 7.94 12.52
N TYR A 238 -2.38 8.97 12.67
CA TYR A 238 -2.77 10.21 13.35
C TYR A 238 -4.03 10.83 12.71
N ASN A 239 -4.02 11.00 11.38
CA ASN A 239 -5.16 11.61 10.68
C ASN A 239 -6.43 10.76 10.74
N SER A 240 -6.31 9.45 10.94
CA SER A 240 -7.49 8.59 11.09
C SER A 240 -8.21 8.77 12.43
N VAL A 241 -7.54 9.31 13.44
CA VAL A 241 -8.08 9.53 14.79
C VAL A 241 -8.14 11.03 15.18
N ALA A 242 -7.50 11.91 14.40
CA ALA A 242 -7.48 13.35 14.65
C ALA A 242 -8.72 14.01 14.06
N GLY A 243 -9.76 14.19 14.85
CA GLY A 243 -10.97 14.88 14.39
C GLY A 243 -12.22 14.42 15.10
N LEU A 244 -13.36 14.68 14.50
CA LEU A 244 -14.65 14.20 15.00
C LEU A 244 -14.91 12.78 14.48
N GLY A 245 -14.78 11.78 15.33
CA GLY A 245 -14.89 10.36 14.97
C GLY A 245 -13.56 9.76 14.52
N THR A 246 -13.61 8.51 14.07
CA THR A 246 -12.44 7.74 13.61
C THR A 246 -12.67 7.27 12.18
N ALA A 247 -11.66 7.36 11.33
CA ALA A 247 -11.65 6.74 10.02
C ALA A 247 -11.18 5.26 10.15
N ASP A 248 -12.06 4.40 10.68
CA ASP A 248 -11.73 3.03 11.12
C ASP A 248 -11.04 2.20 10.05
N ASN A 249 -11.56 2.20 8.82
CA ASN A 249 -10.96 1.45 7.72
C ASN A 249 -9.52 1.91 7.39
N LYS A 250 -9.26 3.22 7.44
CA LYS A 250 -7.92 3.77 7.23
C LYS A 250 -6.97 3.39 8.37
N LEU A 251 -7.44 3.47 9.61
CA LEU A 251 -6.68 3.07 10.79
C LEU A 251 -6.31 1.59 10.72
N ILE A 252 -7.29 0.72 10.53
CA ILE A 252 -7.10 -0.73 10.46
C ILE A 252 -6.12 -1.09 9.33
N ARG A 253 -6.33 -0.54 8.14
CA ARG A 253 -5.44 -0.78 6.98
C ARG A 253 -4.00 -0.37 7.28
N SER A 254 -3.80 0.83 7.84
CA SER A 254 -2.47 1.34 8.15
C SER A 254 -1.73 0.47 9.18
N ILE A 255 -2.46 0.00 10.20
CA ILE A 255 -1.89 -0.88 11.23
C ILE A 255 -1.53 -2.25 10.62
N ILE A 256 -2.45 -2.90 9.93
CA ILE A 256 -2.20 -4.24 9.35
C ILE A 256 -1.06 -4.19 8.35
N ALA A 257 -1.00 -3.17 7.49
CA ALA A 257 0.05 -3.02 6.49
C ALA A 257 1.46 -2.91 7.08
N ARG A 258 1.59 -2.49 8.35
CA ARG A 258 2.89 -2.17 8.98
C ARG A 258 3.18 -2.94 10.27
N ALA A 259 2.21 -3.73 10.78
CA ALA A 259 2.30 -4.40 12.08
C ALA A 259 3.61 -5.20 12.24
N ASP A 260 3.98 -5.99 11.25
CA ASP A 260 5.15 -6.87 11.28
C ASP A 260 6.38 -6.27 10.55
N ILE A 261 6.34 -4.98 10.12
CA ILE A 261 7.42 -4.33 9.37
C ILE A 261 8.16 -3.30 10.24
N ASP A 262 7.50 -2.22 10.62
CA ASP A 262 8.14 -1.08 11.30
C ASP A 262 7.21 -0.34 12.27
N MET A 263 6.17 -0.99 12.79
CA MET A 263 5.21 -0.40 13.73
C MET A 263 5.92 0.24 14.93
N LYS A 264 7.00 -0.40 15.47
CA LYS A 264 7.80 0.16 16.56
C LYS A 264 8.46 1.50 16.21
N LYS A 265 8.69 1.78 14.94
CA LYS A 265 9.23 3.05 14.46
C LYS A 265 8.09 4.06 14.27
N ILE A 266 6.96 3.61 13.71
CA ILE A 266 5.77 4.44 13.47
C ILE A 266 5.25 5.08 14.75
N ILE A 267 5.14 4.33 15.84
CA ILE A 267 4.64 4.84 17.13
C ILE A 267 5.57 5.84 17.84
N LYS A 268 6.74 6.13 17.30
CA LYS A 268 7.68 7.13 17.83
C LYS A 268 7.54 8.51 17.16
N TYR A 269 6.79 8.58 16.07
CA TYR A 269 6.46 9.82 15.39
C TYR A 269 5.23 10.46 16.03
#